data_3e2259eeebd33a5fb15e896f13b781fb
#
_entry.id   3e2259eeebd33a5fb15e896f13b781fb
#
_cell.length_a   1.000
_cell.length_b   1.000
_cell.length_c   1.000
_cell.angle_alpha   90.00
_cell.angle_beta   90.00
_cell.angle_gamma   90.00
#
_symmetry.space_group_name_H-M   'P 1'
#
loop_
_entity.id
_entity.type
_entity.pdbx_description
1 polymer ?
#
loop_
_entity_poly.entity_id
_entity_poly.type
_entity_poly.pdbx_seq_one_letter_code
_entity_poly.pdbx_strand_id
1 'polypeptide(L)'
;MKTWKKFAYSCVTLASAAALAACGSLTGNKTASSSATTEDGLTNILMYQIGDAPKNIDVLLENANKIIEKEAGAHLDIKYISWGDYKDKMAIITSSGEEYDIAFADNYIINAQKGAYADLTELYKKEGKALYDIIDPAYIKGNTIDGKIYAVPVIGNVASQQMLSFNQDMVDKYGFDISKVDSYDDVESMLATIKEKEADVTPFAWVKSSKPSTDGLEYPAGNELPFAIDLKGDTTKVVNPFEVDRHMNNLRTIHKYYKAGYIMADAATTDATFSLDVANWFVREETQGPADFGDSLLSTVTGYKITSKPITSAYKTSGSTQVANFVISKTSKNKEKAMEVLTLINTNPELLNGLVFGPEGVNWEKDPSAENRIKLLDGYKGDTRMSAWNTGNSQILYITDKVTDEDVKKAEELLAGAEESPLLGFNFNADAVKTEITSIQNIMSQYAASINTGTVDPDVAVPEMLKKLEAEESYKKVKEEMQKQYDEFLANK
;
A
#
# COMPACT_ATOMS: atom_id res chain seq x y z
N MET A 1 14.69 -48.68 42.43
CA MET A 1 14.97 -50.07 41.98
C MET A 1 14.78 -50.10 40.46
N LYS A 2 15.90 -50.18 39.76
CA LYS A 2 16.27 -51.20 38.76
C LYS A 2 15.27 -51.24 37.56
N THR A 3 15.62 -51.17 36.28
CA THR A 3 16.87 -51.44 35.52
C THR A 3 16.65 -50.97 34.10
N TRP A 4 17.48 -50.24 33.56
CA TRP A 4 18.35 -50.27 32.38
C TRP A 4 18.19 -51.49 31.43
N LYS A 5 18.01 -51.24 30.11
CA LYS A 5 18.83 -51.95 29.10
C LYS A 5 18.84 -51.17 27.76
N LYS A 6 20.06 -50.94 27.31
CA LYS A 6 20.52 -50.51 25.96
C LYS A 6 20.46 -51.67 24.98
N PHE A 7 20.38 -51.36 23.66
CA PHE A 7 21.05 -52.02 22.51
C PHE A 7 20.66 -51.19 21.29
N ALA A 8 21.49 -50.53 20.59
CA ALA A 8 22.70 -50.78 19.81
C ALA A 8 22.38 -51.22 18.35
N TYR A 9 22.71 -50.31 17.42
CA TYR A 9 23.20 -50.43 16.01
C TYR A 9 22.92 -51.68 15.21
N SER A 10 22.42 -51.47 13.97
CA SER A 10 23.08 -52.03 12.75
C SER A 10 22.61 -51.32 11.48
N CYS A 11 23.56 -50.83 10.70
CA CYS A 11 23.46 -50.45 9.30
C CYS A 11 23.22 -51.68 8.42
N VAL A 12 22.33 -51.56 7.42
CA VAL A 12 22.47 -52.30 6.16
C VAL A 12 21.99 -51.43 4.99
N THR A 13 22.91 -51.09 4.12
CA THR A 13 22.71 -50.65 2.75
C THR A 13 22.28 -51.84 1.87
N LEU A 14 21.31 -51.63 0.98
CA LEU A 14 21.36 -52.17 -0.35
C LEU A 14 20.27 -51.58 -1.28
N ALA A 15 20.70 -51.18 -2.42
CA ALA A 15 19.92 -50.69 -3.55
C ALA A 15 19.06 -51.81 -4.19
N SER A 16 17.89 -51.41 -4.71
CA SER A 16 17.31 -52.07 -5.88
C SER A 16 16.26 -51.16 -6.54
N ALA A 17 16.51 -50.81 -7.78
CA ALA A 17 15.53 -50.19 -8.68
C ALA A 17 14.55 -51.28 -9.20
N ALA A 18 13.29 -50.90 -9.36
CA ALA A 18 12.46 -51.25 -10.53
C ALA A 18 10.98 -50.89 -10.30
N ALA A 19 10.51 -50.01 -11.11
CA ALA A 19 9.21 -49.84 -11.77
C ALA A 19 8.00 -50.61 -11.24
N LEU A 20 6.88 -49.86 -11.13
CA LEU A 20 5.66 -50.25 -11.85
C LEU A 20 4.60 -49.10 -11.78
N ALA A 21 4.11 -48.81 -12.94
CA ALA A 21 3.02 -47.88 -13.18
C ALA A 21 1.71 -48.38 -12.52
N ALA A 22 1.01 -47.49 -11.85
CA ALA A 22 -0.40 -47.66 -11.55
C ALA A 22 -1.10 -46.36 -11.91
N CYS A 23 -1.90 -46.38 -12.95
CA CYS A 23 -2.80 -45.37 -13.39
C CYS A 23 -3.80 -45.02 -12.25
N GLY A 24 -3.78 -43.77 -11.82
CA GLY A 24 -4.84 -43.15 -11.06
C GLY A 24 -5.06 -41.79 -11.66
N SER A 25 -6.15 -41.61 -12.41
CA SER A 25 -6.59 -40.37 -13.00
C SER A 25 -6.92 -39.35 -11.90
N LEU A 26 -5.96 -38.47 -11.64
CA LEU A 26 -6.20 -37.21 -10.99
C LEU A 26 -6.17 -36.17 -12.09
N THR A 27 -7.29 -35.46 -12.27
CA THR A 27 -7.45 -34.30 -13.14
C THR A 27 -6.32 -33.31 -12.84
N GLY A 28 -5.37 -33.26 -13.78
CA GLY A 28 -4.19 -32.43 -13.66
C GLY A 28 -4.55 -30.96 -13.77
N ASN A 29 -4.28 -30.22 -12.72
CA ASN A 29 -4.00 -28.81 -12.81
C ASN A 29 -2.71 -28.68 -13.64
N LYS A 30 -2.82 -28.28 -14.90
CA LYS A 30 -1.65 -27.92 -15.72
C LYS A 30 -0.99 -26.73 -15.01
N THR A 31 0.20 -26.91 -14.50
CA THR A 31 1.09 -25.81 -14.10
C THR A 31 1.35 -25.00 -15.36
N ALA A 32 0.74 -23.83 -15.46
CA ALA A 32 1.03 -22.89 -16.53
C ALA A 32 2.50 -22.43 -16.38
N SER A 33 3.30 -22.65 -17.41
CA SER A 33 4.66 -22.12 -17.51
C SER A 33 4.60 -20.81 -18.27
N SER A 34 5.27 -19.77 -17.79
CA SER A 34 5.32 -18.44 -18.42
C SER A 34 5.90 -18.43 -19.84
N SER A 35 6.56 -19.50 -20.26
CA SER A 35 7.12 -19.64 -21.60
C SER A 35 6.21 -20.39 -22.58
N ALA A 36 5.02 -20.81 -22.16
CA ALA A 36 4.11 -21.56 -23.02
C ALA A 36 3.32 -20.59 -23.93
N THR A 37 3.41 -20.83 -25.22
CA THR A 37 2.46 -20.29 -26.20
C THR A 37 1.13 -21.02 -26.03
N THR A 38 0.01 -20.33 -26.07
CA THR A 38 -1.32 -20.94 -26.08
C THR A 38 -1.50 -21.82 -27.32
N GLU A 39 -2.53 -22.68 -27.33
CA GLU A 39 -2.86 -23.52 -28.50
C GLU A 39 -3.10 -22.67 -29.76
N ASP A 40 -3.56 -21.42 -29.59
CA ASP A 40 -3.82 -20.46 -30.67
C ASP A 40 -2.60 -19.62 -31.07
N GLY A 41 -1.41 -19.87 -30.50
CA GLY A 41 -0.16 -19.20 -30.84
C GLY A 41 0.07 -17.87 -30.11
N LEU A 42 -0.73 -17.53 -29.11
CA LEU A 42 -0.59 -16.31 -28.30
C LEU A 42 0.50 -16.47 -27.24
N THR A 43 1.15 -15.36 -26.89
CA THR A 43 2.12 -15.36 -25.77
C THR A 43 1.37 -15.39 -24.45
N ASN A 44 1.60 -16.42 -23.62
CA ASN A 44 1.03 -16.46 -22.28
C ASN A 44 1.84 -15.57 -21.32
N ILE A 45 1.18 -14.63 -20.66
CA ILE A 45 1.75 -13.71 -19.65
C ILE A 45 1.28 -14.14 -18.28
N LEU A 46 2.21 -14.64 -17.46
CA LEU A 46 1.93 -15.04 -16.08
C LEU A 46 2.15 -13.86 -15.13
N MET A 47 1.10 -13.49 -14.40
CA MET A 47 1.12 -12.42 -13.40
C MET A 47 0.87 -12.96 -11.99
N TYR A 48 1.71 -12.58 -11.03
CA TYR A 48 1.45 -12.78 -9.60
C TYR A 48 0.84 -11.52 -8.98
N GLN A 49 -0.38 -11.66 -8.43
CA GLN A 49 -1.12 -10.59 -7.78
C GLN A 49 -1.24 -10.86 -6.28
N ILE A 50 -1.09 -9.79 -5.49
CA ILE A 50 -1.28 -9.84 -4.04
C ILE A 50 -2.77 -9.76 -3.66
N GLY A 51 -3.18 -10.57 -2.70
CA GLY A 51 -4.53 -10.57 -2.15
C GLY A 51 -5.31 -11.85 -2.41
N ASP A 52 -6.61 -11.78 -2.21
CA ASP A 52 -7.52 -12.89 -2.47
C ASP A 52 -8.15 -12.73 -3.87
N ALA A 53 -8.21 -13.81 -4.62
CA ALA A 53 -8.84 -13.81 -5.94
C ALA A 53 -10.33 -13.49 -5.83
N PRO A 54 -10.87 -12.60 -6.69
CA PRO A 54 -12.31 -12.44 -6.82
C PRO A 54 -12.99 -13.77 -7.10
N LYS A 55 -14.19 -13.99 -6.55
CA LYS A 55 -14.95 -15.23 -6.75
C LYS A 55 -15.28 -15.52 -8.22
N ASN A 56 -15.35 -14.48 -9.03
CA ASN A 56 -15.65 -14.54 -10.45
C ASN A 56 -14.42 -14.23 -11.33
N ILE A 57 -13.20 -14.50 -10.82
CA ILE A 57 -11.95 -14.15 -11.52
C ILE A 57 -11.90 -14.71 -12.94
N ASP A 58 -12.41 -15.92 -13.17
CA ASP A 58 -12.44 -16.53 -14.49
C ASP A 58 -13.27 -15.70 -15.50
N VAL A 59 -14.42 -15.15 -15.07
CA VAL A 59 -15.25 -14.27 -15.90
C VAL A 59 -14.54 -12.95 -16.19
N LEU A 60 -13.87 -12.37 -15.18
CA LEU A 60 -13.12 -11.14 -15.36
C LEU A 60 -11.97 -11.34 -16.37
N LEU A 61 -11.22 -12.42 -16.24
CA LEU A 61 -10.10 -12.74 -17.13
C LEU A 61 -10.56 -13.12 -18.54
N GLU A 62 -11.66 -13.88 -18.69
CA GLU A 62 -12.24 -14.18 -20.01
C GLU A 62 -12.57 -12.88 -20.77
N ASN A 63 -13.19 -11.90 -20.11
CA ASN A 63 -13.52 -10.63 -20.73
C ASN A 63 -12.26 -9.77 -21.00
N ALA A 64 -11.33 -9.72 -20.07
CA ALA A 64 -10.08 -8.98 -20.24
C ALA A 64 -9.25 -9.56 -21.40
N ASN A 65 -9.13 -10.88 -21.48
CA ASN A 65 -8.35 -11.54 -22.52
C ASN A 65 -8.91 -11.34 -23.92
N LYS A 66 -10.22 -11.17 -24.11
CA LYS A 66 -10.78 -10.80 -25.42
C LYS A 66 -10.15 -9.51 -25.97
N ILE A 67 -9.83 -8.56 -25.08
CA ILE A 67 -9.19 -7.29 -25.46
C ILE A 67 -7.68 -7.48 -25.61
N ILE A 68 -7.03 -8.12 -24.61
CA ILE A 68 -5.57 -8.31 -24.58
C ILE A 68 -5.10 -9.16 -25.77
N GLU A 69 -5.81 -10.23 -26.10
CA GLU A 69 -5.50 -11.11 -27.24
C GLU A 69 -5.58 -10.34 -28.57
N LYS A 70 -6.63 -9.53 -28.72
CA LYS A 70 -6.84 -8.73 -29.93
C LYS A 70 -5.79 -7.62 -30.08
N GLU A 71 -5.50 -6.89 -29.00
CA GLU A 71 -4.69 -5.67 -29.07
C GLU A 71 -3.19 -5.93 -28.87
N ALA A 72 -2.82 -6.94 -28.05
CA ALA A 72 -1.43 -7.28 -27.76
C ALA A 72 -0.97 -8.65 -28.28
N GLY A 73 -1.86 -9.52 -28.77
CA GLY A 73 -1.50 -10.89 -29.15
C GLY A 73 -0.94 -11.70 -27.96
N ALA A 74 -1.43 -11.43 -26.77
CA ALA A 74 -1.03 -12.07 -25.52
C ALA A 74 -2.25 -12.58 -24.76
N HIS A 75 -2.05 -13.59 -23.92
CA HIS A 75 -3.07 -14.08 -22.98
C HIS A 75 -2.58 -13.87 -21.55
N LEU A 76 -3.38 -13.22 -20.71
CA LEU A 76 -3.06 -12.91 -19.32
C LEU A 76 -3.59 -14.01 -18.40
N ASP A 77 -2.72 -14.60 -17.61
CA ASP A 77 -3.04 -15.51 -16.51
C ASP A 77 -2.62 -14.87 -15.19
N ILE A 78 -3.54 -14.77 -14.20
CA ILE A 78 -3.28 -14.14 -12.90
C ILE A 78 -3.33 -15.19 -11.80
N LYS A 79 -2.24 -15.34 -11.07
CA LYS A 79 -2.17 -16.13 -9.84
C LYS A 79 -2.16 -15.22 -8.63
N TYR A 80 -3.13 -15.41 -7.74
CA TYR A 80 -3.21 -14.69 -6.48
C TYR A 80 -2.43 -15.38 -5.37
N ILE A 81 -1.76 -14.57 -4.57
CA ILE A 81 -1.11 -15.00 -3.33
C ILE A 81 -1.65 -14.11 -2.21
N SER A 82 -2.15 -14.74 -1.13
CA SER A 82 -2.75 -14.03 0.01
C SER A 82 -1.81 -12.99 0.63
N TRP A 83 -2.37 -11.96 1.24
CA TRP A 83 -1.61 -10.88 1.87
C TRP A 83 -0.53 -11.38 2.84
N GLY A 84 -0.87 -12.36 3.68
CA GLY A 84 0.05 -12.89 4.68
C GLY A 84 1.21 -13.71 4.12
N ASP A 85 1.01 -14.31 2.94
CA ASP A 85 1.99 -15.22 2.32
C ASP A 85 2.81 -14.56 1.21
N TYR A 86 2.37 -13.41 0.68
CA TYR A 86 2.90 -12.83 -0.57
C TYR A 86 4.40 -12.61 -0.51
N LYS A 87 4.88 -11.95 0.51
CA LYS A 87 6.29 -11.62 0.69
C LYS A 87 7.18 -12.85 0.68
N ASP A 88 6.82 -13.86 1.48
CA ASP A 88 7.63 -15.06 1.64
C ASP A 88 7.60 -15.92 0.37
N LYS A 89 6.42 -16.06 -0.26
CA LYS A 89 6.28 -16.82 -1.50
C LYS A 89 7.01 -16.15 -2.66
N MET A 90 6.88 -14.82 -2.83
CA MET A 90 7.60 -14.09 -3.88
C MET A 90 9.12 -14.12 -3.67
N ALA A 91 9.61 -14.10 -2.43
CA ALA A 91 11.03 -14.28 -2.16
C ALA A 91 11.53 -15.66 -2.60
N ILE A 92 10.74 -16.71 -2.40
CA ILE A 92 11.06 -18.08 -2.88
C ILE A 92 11.02 -18.13 -4.41
N ILE A 93 9.94 -17.65 -5.05
CA ILE A 93 9.78 -17.64 -6.50
C ILE A 93 10.95 -16.92 -7.17
N THR A 94 11.29 -15.71 -6.68
CA THR A 94 12.40 -14.92 -7.22
C THR A 94 13.75 -15.59 -7.02
N SER A 95 14.00 -16.19 -5.84
CA SER A 95 15.29 -16.84 -5.54
C SER A 95 15.47 -18.20 -6.20
N SER A 96 14.37 -18.93 -6.45
CA SER A 96 14.42 -20.23 -7.15
C SER A 96 14.61 -20.09 -8.66
N GLY A 97 14.40 -18.90 -9.21
CA GLY A 97 14.39 -18.66 -10.66
C GLY A 97 13.13 -19.22 -11.36
N GLU A 98 12.04 -19.40 -10.62
CA GLU A 98 10.74 -19.73 -11.21
C GLU A 98 10.33 -18.65 -12.20
N GLU A 99 9.90 -19.08 -13.40
CA GLU A 99 9.55 -18.16 -14.47
C GLU A 99 8.19 -17.52 -14.19
N TYR A 100 8.14 -16.20 -14.20
CA TYR A 100 6.94 -15.36 -14.25
C TYR A 100 7.24 -14.09 -15.05
N ASP A 101 6.20 -13.40 -15.53
CA ASP A 101 6.39 -12.21 -16.33
C ASP A 101 6.13 -10.94 -15.50
N ILE A 102 4.99 -10.86 -14.83
CA ILE A 102 4.57 -9.70 -14.06
C ILE A 102 4.36 -10.09 -12.60
N ALA A 103 4.67 -9.20 -11.67
CA ALA A 103 4.29 -9.35 -10.27
C ALA A 103 3.95 -8.00 -9.64
N PHE A 104 3.07 -8.01 -8.64
CA PHE A 104 2.95 -6.88 -7.73
C PHE A 104 4.27 -6.73 -6.96
N ALA A 105 4.82 -5.53 -6.89
CA ALA A 105 6.15 -5.33 -6.30
C ALA A 105 6.12 -5.53 -4.78
N ASP A 106 7.03 -6.35 -4.28
CA ASP A 106 7.36 -6.44 -2.86
C ASP A 106 8.76 -5.88 -2.62
N ASN A 107 8.95 -5.14 -1.53
CA ASN A 107 10.24 -4.52 -1.19
C ASN A 107 10.92 -3.88 -2.43
N TYR A 108 10.17 -3.03 -3.14
CA TYR A 108 10.48 -2.56 -4.48
C TYR A 108 11.94 -2.12 -4.65
N ILE A 109 12.41 -1.18 -3.81
CA ILE A 109 13.77 -0.62 -3.90
C ILE A 109 14.83 -1.72 -3.74
N ILE A 110 14.69 -2.53 -2.68
CA ILE A 110 15.66 -3.58 -2.33
C ILE A 110 15.75 -4.63 -3.43
N ASN A 111 14.62 -5.07 -3.98
CA ASN A 111 14.57 -6.11 -5.00
C ASN A 111 15.04 -5.58 -6.37
N ALA A 112 14.77 -4.31 -6.70
CA ALA A 112 15.33 -3.67 -7.89
C ALA A 112 16.86 -3.59 -7.81
N GLN A 113 17.41 -3.14 -6.69
CA GLN A 113 18.87 -3.06 -6.46
C GLN A 113 19.54 -4.44 -6.48
N LYS A 114 18.86 -5.49 -6.01
CA LYS A 114 19.34 -6.88 -6.12
C LYS A 114 19.22 -7.46 -7.52
N GLY A 115 18.64 -6.72 -8.48
CA GLY A 115 18.47 -7.16 -9.86
C GLY A 115 17.39 -8.22 -10.08
N ALA A 116 16.37 -8.27 -9.22
CA ALA A 116 15.22 -9.16 -9.38
C ALA A 116 14.29 -8.72 -10.52
N TYR A 117 14.27 -7.43 -10.84
CA TYR A 117 13.36 -6.82 -11.81
C TYR A 117 14.07 -6.40 -13.09
N ALA A 118 13.36 -6.38 -14.19
CA ALA A 118 13.83 -5.87 -15.47
C ALA A 118 13.92 -4.35 -15.44
N ASP A 119 14.93 -3.80 -16.11
CA ASP A 119 15.02 -2.37 -16.41
C ASP A 119 13.99 -2.03 -17.50
N LEU A 120 13.01 -1.19 -17.18
CA LEU A 120 11.91 -0.81 -18.07
C LEU A 120 12.17 0.49 -18.82
N THR A 121 13.33 1.13 -18.64
CA THR A 121 13.62 2.47 -19.18
C THR A 121 13.42 2.54 -20.69
N GLU A 122 13.90 1.53 -21.43
CA GLU A 122 13.71 1.49 -22.89
C GLU A 122 12.33 0.96 -23.30
N LEU A 123 11.73 0.09 -22.50
CA LEU A 123 10.37 -0.41 -22.75
C LEU A 123 9.34 0.71 -22.64
N TYR A 124 9.50 1.64 -21.71
CA TYR A 124 8.65 2.83 -21.61
C TYR A 124 8.70 3.73 -22.84
N LYS A 125 9.83 3.75 -23.58
CA LYS A 125 9.96 4.55 -24.80
C LYS A 125 9.31 3.89 -26.02
N LYS A 126 9.01 2.59 -25.95
CA LYS A 126 8.46 1.78 -27.05
C LYS A 126 7.09 1.23 -26.68
N GLU A 127 7.05 0.05 -26.10
CA GLU A 127 5.84 -0.72 -25.76
C GLU A 127 4.98 0.01 -24.70
N GLY A 128 5.63 0.76 -23.81
CA GLY A 128 5.01 1.57 -22.76
C GLY A 128 4.73 3.02 -23.12
N LYS A 129 4.99 3.44 -24.38
CA LYS A 129 4.95 4.87 -24.73
C LYS A 129 3.59 5.53 -24.47
N ALA A 130 2.50 4.84 -24.77
CA ALA A 130 1.16 5.39 -24.55
C ALA A 130 0.89 5.67 -23.06
N LEU A 131 1.42 4.83 -22.16
CA LEU A 131 1.35 5.06 -20.72
C LEU A 131 2.30 6.18 -20.30
N TYR A 132 3.54 6.18 -20.79
CA TYR A 132 4.54 7.19 -20.46
C TYR A 132 4.08 8.62 -20.78
N ASP A 133 3.35 8.78 -21.87
CA ASP A 133 2.86 10.09 -22.33
C ASP A 133 1.73 10.68 -21.44
N ILE A 134 1.07 9.85 -20.63
CA ILE A 134 -0.07 10.28 -19.77
C ILE A 134 0.23 10.24 -18.28
N ILE A 135 1.28 9.52 -17.86
CA ILE A 135 1.60 9.35 -16.45
C ILE A 135 2.13 10.65 -15.84
N ASP A 136 1.71 10.99 -14.62
CA ASP A 136 2.31 12.12 -13.89
C ASP A 136 3.82 11.88 -13.70
N PRO A 137 4.68 12.84 -14.06
CA PRO A 137 6.13 12.70 -13.95
C PRO A 137 6.64 12.30 -12.56
N ALA A 138 5.88 12.61 -11.50
CA ALA A 138 6.22 12.21 -10.14
C ALA A 138 6.33 10.68 -9.98
N TYR A 139 5.47 9.91 -10.66
CA TYR A 139 5.56 8.45 -10.66
C TYR A 139 6.88 7.95 -11.27
N ILE A 140 7.31 8.57 -12.37
CA ILE A 140 8.58 8.21 -13.01
C ILE A 140 9.75 8.57 -12.09
N LYS A 141 9.77 9.78 -11.52
CA LYS A 141 10.81 10.22 -10.57
C LYS A 141 10.88 9.30 -9.35
N GLY A 142 9.73 9.04 -8.71
CA GLY A 142 9.69 8.23 -7.48
C GLY A 142 10.02 6.75 -7.69
N ASN A 143 9.83 6.23 -8.92
CA ASN A 143 10.14 4.84 -9.28
C ASN A 143 11.48 4.67 -10.02
N THR A 144 12.26 5.73 -10.16
CA THR A 144 13.62 5.67 -10.72
C THR A 144 14.62 5.34 -9.61
N ILE A 145 15.37 4.25 -9.79
CA ILE A 145 16.40 3.78 -8.87
C ILE A 145 17.71 3.70 -9.67
N ASP A 146 18.77 4.40 -9.23
CA ASP A 146 20.06 4.45 -9.91
C ASP A 146 19.94 4.79 -11.42
N GLY A 147 19.07 5.75 -11.76
CA GLY A 147 18.81 6.21 -13.12
C GLY A 147 18.00 5.27 -14.00
N LYS A 148 17.40 4.21 -13.46
CA LYS A 148 16.60 3.22 -14.17
C LYS A 148 15.19 3.10 -13.60
N ILE A 149 14.22 2.81 -14.46
CA ILE A 149 12.83 2.59 -14.07
C ILE A 149 12.60 1.07 -13.99
N TYR A 150 12.07 0.59 -12.86
CA TYR A 150 11.84 -0.85 -12.66
C TYR A 150 10.38 -1.23 -12.48
N ALA A 151 9.46 -0.26 -12.44
CA ALA A 151 8.05 -0.52 -12.20
C ALA A 151 7.13 0.22 -13.16
N VAL A 152 5.94 -0.37 -13.36
CA VAL A 152 4.74 0.29 -13.86
C VAL A 152 3.85 0.57 -12.64
N PRO A 153 3.73 1.82 -12.19
CA PRO A 153 2.92 2.15 -11.03
C PRO A 153 1.43 2.06 -11.36
N VAL A 154 0.63 1.75 -10.35
CA VAL A 154 -0.80 2.01 -10.38
C VAL A 154 -1.01 3.51 -10.23
N ILE A 155 -1.63 4.13 -11.22
CA ILE A 155 -1.88 5.58 -11.22
C ILE A 155 -3.15 5.85 -10.41
N GLY A 156 -2.97 6.47 -9.24
CA GLY A 156 -4.07 6.76 -8.32
C GLY A 156 -3.74 7.94 -7.42
N ASN A 157 -3.51 7.68 -6.15
CA ASN A 157 -3.27 8.69 -5.12
C ASN A 157 -1.81 9.13 -5.04
N VAL A 158 -1.27 9.74 -6.12
CA VAL A 158 0.11 10.27 -6.15
C VAL A 158 0.33 11.38 -5.12
N ALA A 159 -0.73 12.08 -4.75
CA ALA A 159 -0.76 13.07 -3.68
C ALA A 159 -1.85 12.67 -2.69
N SER A 160 -1.48 12.40 -1.46
CA SER A 160 -2.43 12.01 -0.42
C SER A 160 -2.25 12.86 0.84
N GLN A 161 -3.33 12.93 1.62
CA GLN A 161 -3.38 13.62 2.91
C GLN A 161 -3.84 12.65 3.98
N GLN A 162 -3.40 12.88 5.20
CA GLN A 162 -4.02 12.25 6.35
C GLN A 162 -5.23 13.07 6.77
N MET A 163 -6.32 12.37 7.00
CA MET A 163 -7.62 12.96 7.31
C MET A 163 -8.12 12.46 8.66
N LEU A 164 -8.80 13.31 9.42
CA LEU A 164 -9.72 12.84 10.45
C LEU A 164 -11.09 12.63 9.81
N SER A 165 -11.53 11.38 9.77
CA SER A 165 -12.79 10.93 9.16
C SER A 165 -13.82 10.65 10.23
N PHE A 166 -14.98 11.31 10.13
CA PHE A 166 -16.05 11.33 11.13
C PHE A 166 -17.26 10.54 10.64
N ASN A 167 -17.88 9.81 11.54
CA ASN A 167 -19.23 9.31 11.34
C ASN A 167 -20.20 10.50 11.32
N GLN A 168 -20.74 10.84 10.14
CA GLN A 168 -21.56 12.03 9.95
C GLN A 168 -22.87 11.99 10.72
N ASP A 169 -23.46 10.83 10.92
CA ASP A 169 -24.70 10.71 11.69
C ASP A 169 -24.51 11.18 13.14
N MET A 170 -23.32 10.97 13.72
CA MET A 170 -23.01 11.45 15.07
C MET A 170 -22.66 12.93 15.05
N VAL A 171 -22.01 13.43 14.00
CA VAL A 171 -21.78 14.88 13.82
C VAL A 171 -23.12 15.62 13.80
N ASP A 172 -24.07 15.14 13.00
CA ASP A 172 -25.41 15.74 12.87
C ASP A 172 -26.22 15.60 14.17
N LYS A 173 -26.20 14.42 14.80
CA LYS A 173 -26.92 14.13 16.05
C LYS A 173 -26.56 15.09 17.19
N TYR A 174 -25.27 15.46 17.29
CA TYR A 174 -24.79 16.31 18.39
C TYR A 174 -24.53 17.75 17.95
N GLY A 175 -24.72 18.07 16.66
CA GLY A 175 -24.51 19.40 16.10
C GLY A 175 -23.05 19.84 16.17
N PHE A 176 -22.10 18.95 15.96
CA PHE A 176 -20.68 19.27 15.99
C PHE A 176 -20.27 20.13 14.79
N ASP A 177 -19.51 21.21 15.06
CA ASP A 177 -18.87 22.00 14.00
C ASP A 177 -17.47 21.45 13.71
N ILE A 178 -17.37 20.66 12.66
CA ILE A 178 -16.09 20.11 12.19
C ILE A 178 -15.42 20.98 11.12
N SER A 179 -15.96 22.16 10.80
CA SER A 179 -15.47 23.02 9.71
C SER A 179 -14.03 23.51 9.92
N LYS A 180 -13.61 23.64 11.19
CA LYS A 180 -12.30 24.17 11.60
C LYS A 180 -11.33 23.11 12.08
N VAL A 181 -11.68 21.82 11.95
CA VAL A 181 -10.80 20.74 12.34
C VAL A 181 -9.64 20.67 11.34
N ASP A 182 -8.41 20.83 11.84
CA ASP A 182 -7.16 20.69 11.07
C ASP A 182 -6.05 20.01 11.90
N SER A 183 -6.35 19.58 13.12
CA SER A 183 -5.43 18.90 14.03
C SER A 183 -6.14 17.91 14.96
N TYR A 184 -5.37 17.06 15.64
CA TYR A 184 -5.94 16.17 16.66
C TYR A 184 -6.55 16.91 17.83
N ASP A 185 -6.00 18.09 18.22
CA ASP A 185 -6.49 18.85 19.39
C ASP A 185 -7.92 19.37 19.19
N ASP A 186 -8.35 19.60 17.97
CA ASP A 186 -9.65 20.23 17.67
C ASP A 186 -10.85 19.33 17.95
N VAL A 187 -10.63 18.03 18.12
CA VAL A 187 -11.74 17.07 18.28
C VAL A 187 -12.03 16.71 19.75
N GLU A 188 -11.23 17.17 20.70
CA GLU A 188 -11.33 16.78 22.12
C GLU A 188 -12.74 16.91 22.71
N SER A 189 -13.41 18.07 22.53
CA SER A 189 -14.75 18.31 23.05
C SER A 189 -15.80 17.38 22.45
N MET A 190 -15.63 17.00 21.19
CA MET A 190 -16.48 16.05 20.51
C MET A 190 -16.28 14.64 21.08
N LEU A 191 -15.00 14.22 21.27
CA LEU A 191 -14.68 12.93 21.88
C LEU A 191 -15.25 12.80 23.30
N ALA A 192 -15.19 13.88 24.10
CA ALA A 192 -15.79 13.92 25.44
C ALA A 192 -17.30 13.70 25.41
N THR A 193 -17.99 14.33 24.47
CA THR A 193 -19.44 14.19 24.29
C THR A 193 -19.81 12.75 23.88
N ILE A 194 -19.09 12.18 22.90
CA ILE A 194 -19.31 10.81 22.46
C ILE A 194 -19.06 9.83 23.61
N LYS A 195 -17.96 9.99 24.36
CA LYS A 195 -17.66 9.14 25.53
C LYS A 195 -18.76 9.15 26.57
N GLU A 196 -19.40 10.31 26.80
CA GLU A 196 -20.50 10.45 27.75
C GLU A 196 -21.81 9.86 27.26
N LYS A 197 -22.11 10.02 25.95
CA LYS A 197 -23.45 9.79 25.41
C LYS A 197 -23.59 8.48 24.65
N GLU A 198 -22.51 7.88 24.17
CA GLU A 198 -22.50 6.70 23.30
C GLU A 198 -21.68 5.55 23.92
N ALA A 199 -22.31 4.72 24.74
CA ALA A 199 -21.62 3.68 25.52
C ALA A 199 -20.93 2.61 24.64
N ASP A 200 -21.50 2.31 23.46
CA ASP A 200 -21.04 1.27 22.53
C ASP A 200 -20.14 1.82 21.40
N VAL A 201 -19.80 3.10 21.44
CA VAL A 201 -18.99 3.77 20.42
C VAL A 201 -17.62 4.14 21.00
N THR A 202 -16.56 3.76 20.30
CA THR A 202 -15.22 4.24 20.61
C THR A 202 -15.05 5.67 20.06
N PRO A 203 -14.79 6.66 20.93
CA PRO A 203 -14.69 8.06 20.47
C PRO A 203 -13.59 8.25 19.42
N PHE A 204 -12.37 7.74 19.67
CA PHE A 204 -11.24 7.79 18.74
C PHE A 204 -10.77 6.37 18.42
N ALA A 205 -10.99 5.93 17.17
CA ALA A 205 -10.66 4.58 16.73
C ALA A 205 -9.15 4.44 16.51
N TRP A 206 -8.43 4.06 17.56
CA TRP A 206 -6.98 4.00 17.61
C TRP A 206 -6.52 2.68 18.18
N VAL A 207 -5.63 1.99 17.49
CA VAL A 207 -5.19 0.61 17.81
C VAL A 207 -3.66 0.50 17.73
N LYS A 208 -3.12 -0.66 18.06
CA LYS A 208 -1.66 -0.95 18.12
C LYS A 208 -0.88 -0.54 16.88
N SER A 209 -1.48 -0.67 15.70
CA SER A 209 -0.85 -0.26 14.42
C SER A 209 -0.97 1.23 14.12
N SER A 210 -1.76 1.98 14.89
CA SER A 210 -1.96 3.41 14.68
C SER A 210 -0.70 4.19 15.07
N LYS A 211 -0.40 5.23 14.29
CA LYS A 211 0.72 6.16 14.50
C LYS A 211 0.22 7.55 14.18
N PRO A 212 0.42 8.56 15.04
CA PRO A 212 -0.04 9.90 14.72
C PRO A 212 0.77 10.49 13.56
N SER A 213 0.07 10.92 12.55
CA SER A 213 0.65 11.63 11.42
C SER A 213 1.04 13.04 11.81
N THR A 214 2.12 13.54 11.26
CA THR A 214 2.61 14.90 11.52
C THR A 214 2.88 15.60 10.20
N ASP A 215 2.17 16.68 9.98
CA ASP A 215 2.24 17.43 8.73
C ASP A 215 3.67 17.87 8.42
N GLY A 216 4.12 17.54 7.20
CA GLY A 216 5.45 17.86 6.70
C GLY A 216 6.59 16.99 7.25
N LEU A 217 6.34 15.89 7.96
CA LEU A 217 7.38 14.90 8.23
C LEU A 217 7.36 13.78 7.17
N GLU A 218 8.44 13.65 6.42
CA GLU A 218 8.63 12.57 5.44
C GLU A 218 9.74 11.62 5.88
N TYR A 219 9.50 10.31 5.76
CA TYR A 219 10.35 9.25 6.29
C TYR A 219 11.04 8.49 5.14
N PRO A 220 12.29 8.80 4.78
CA PRO A 220 12.98 8.23 3.61
C PRO A 220 13.29 6.73 3.73
N ALA A 221 13.24 6.17 4.92
CA ALA A 221 13.46 4.75 5.17
C ALA A 221 12.30 4.08 5.94
N GLY A 222 11.10 4.68 5.86
CA GLY A 222 9.93 4.25 6.61
C GLY A 222 9.87 4.79 8.05
N ASN A 223 8.66 4.89 8.57
CA ASN A 223 8.39 5.49 9.89
C ASN A 223 8.64 4.54 11.08
N GLU A 224 9.28 3.42 10.85
CA GLU A 224 9.75 2.50 11.91
C GLU A 224 11.16 2.86 12.39
N LEU A 225 11.83 3.76 11.67
CA LEU A 225 13.11 4.33 12.05
C LEU A 225 12.93 5.79 12.49
N PRO A 226 13.71 6.27 13.46
CA PRO A 226 13.59 7.63 13.98
C PRO A 226 14.36 8.64 13.11
N PHE A 227 14.15 8.59 11.80
CA PHE A 227 14.79 9.47 10.83
C PHE A 227 13.76 10.03 9.84
N ALA A 228 13.66 11.34 9.78
CA ALA A 228 12.74 12.05 8.90
C ALA A 228 13.42 13.27 8.28
N ILE A 229 12.80 13.81 7.23
CA ILE A 229 13.05 15.16 6.73
C ILE A 229 11.87 16.03 7.11
N ASP A 230 12.14 17.18 7.70
CA ASP A 230 11.13 18.15 8.05
C ASP A 230 10.89 19.13 6.89
N LEU A 231 9.80 18.91 6.14
CA LEU A 231 9.42 19.76 4.99
C LEU A 231 8.99 21.17 5.42
N LYS A 232 8.73 21.40 6.72
CA LYS A 232 8.39 22.71 7.29
C LYS A 232 9.56 23.35 8.05
N GLY A 233 10.72 22.69 8.02
CA GLY A 233 11.97 23.16 8.63
C GLY A 233 13.12 23.23 7.63
N ASP A 234 14.29 22.77 8.03
CA ASP A 234 15.44 22.62 7.14
C ASP A 234 15.32 21.33 6.34
N THR A 235 14.82 21.43 5.11
CA THR A 235 14.61 20.30 4.21
C THR A 235 15.90 19.61 3.75
N THR A 236 17.06 20.13 4.12
CA THR A 236 18.37 19.53 3.77
C THR A 236 18.91 18.60 4.85
N LYS A 237 18.22 18.48 5.99
CA LYS A 237 18.71 17.75 7.17
C LYS A 237 17.85 16.55 7.53
N VAL A 238 18.51 15.44 7.82
CA VAL A 238 17.91 14.29 8.49
C VAL A 238 17.72 14.63 9.96
N VAL A 239 16.46 14.70 10.38
CA VAL A 239 16.08 15.00 11.77
C VAL A 239 15.53 13.75 12.48
N ASN A 240 15.55 13.79 13.81
CA ASN A 240 14.79 12.84 14.60
C ASN A 240 13.36 13.39 14.79
N PRO A 241 12.29 12.68 14.38
CA PRO A 241 10.91 13.17 14.50
C PRO A 241 10.52 13.50 15.96
N PHE A 242 11.08 12.81 16.94
CA PHE A 242 10.84 13.06 18.38
C PHE A 242 11.50 14.34 18.90
N GLU A 243 12.35 15.00 18.11
CA GLU A 243 12.92 16.32 18.40
C GLU A 243 12.09 17.46 17.74
N VAL A 244 11.05 17.10 16.99
CA VAL A 244 10.16 18.06 16.31
C VAL A 244 8.94 18.35 17.21
N ASP A 245 8.80 19.59 17.67
CA ASP A 245 7.77 20.00 18.64
C ASP A 245 6.35 19.59 18.22
N ARG A 246 5.98 19.79 16.95
CA ARG A 246 4.63 19.43 16.48
C ARG A 246 4.38 17.91 16.49
N HIS A 247 5.39 17.09 16.28
CA HIS A 247 5.26 15.63 16.45
C HIS A 247 5.07 15.25 17.92
N MET A 248 5.87 15.83 18.82
CA MET A 248 5.73 15.62 20.24
C MET A 248 4.35 16.12 20.77
N ASN A 249 3.82 17.22 20.23
CA ASN A 249 2.49 17.70 20.59
C ASN A 249 1.41 16.71 20.17
N ASN A 250 1.48 16.13 18.98
CA ASN A 250 0.55 15.08 18.55
C ASN A 250 0.59 13.87 19.49
N LEU A 251 1.78 13.41 19.89
CA LEU A 251 1.93 12.33 20.85
C LEU A 251 1.31 12.66 22.23
N ARG A 252 1.51 13.89 22.73
CA ARG A 252 0.90 14.37 23.99
C ARG A 252 -0.63 14.38 23.89
N THR A 253 -1.17 14.81 22.76
CA THR A 253 -2.62 14.82 22.50
C THR A 253 -3.18 13.40 22.48
N ILE A 254 -2.53 12.46 21.82
CA ILE A 254 -2.94 11.05 21.83
C ILE A 254 -2.85 10.46 23.25
N HIS A 255 -1.80 10.78 24.02
CA HIS A 255 -1.71 10.38 25.43
C HIS A 255 -2.85 10.93 26.29
N LYS A 256 -3.18 12.21 26.12
CA LYS A 256 -4.33 12.87 26.76
C LYS A 256 -5.64 12.16 26.44
N TYR A 257 -5.84 11.75 25.17
CA TYR A 257 -7.02 11.02 24.72
C TYR A 257 -7.10 9.62 25.33
N TYR A 258 -5.97 8.92 25.42
CA TYR A 258 -5.90 7.63 26.12
C TYR A 258 -6.26 7.80 27.61
N LYS A 259 -5.68 8.77 28.30
CA LYS A 259 -5.97 9.06 29.71
C LYS A 259 -7.43 9.40 29.97
N ALA A 260 -8.07 10.11 29.04
CA ALA A 260 -9.50 10.45 29.10
C ALA A 260 -10.42 9.25 28.74
N GLY A 261 -9.84 8.13 28.28
CA GLY A 261 -10.59 6.95 27.86
C GLY A 261 -11.33 7.13 26.53
N TYR A 262 -10.85 8.02 25.65
CA TYR A 262 -11.38 8.15 24.29
C TYR A 262 -10.77 7.10 23.34
N ILE A 263 -9.63 6.55 23.71
CA ILE A 263 -8.95 5.43 23.06
C ILE A 263 -9.12 4.19 23.93
N MET A 264 -9.17 3.01 23.30
CA MET A 264 -9.30 1.72 23.98
C MET A 264 -8.18 1.50 25.00
N ALA A 265 -8.51 0.92 26.14
CA ALA A 265 -7.53 0.68 27.23
C ALA A 265 -6.39 -0.27 26.82
N ASP A 266 -6.67 -1.21 25.94
CA ASP A 266 -5.72 -2.21 25.41
C ASP A 266 -5.12 -1.82 24.04
N ALA A 267 -5.24 -0.56 23.61
CA ALA A 267 -4.82 -0.07 22.30
C ALA A 267 -3.37 -0.46 21.92
N ALA A 268 -2.42 -0.48 22.88
CA ALA A 268 -1.02 -0.85 22.61
C ALA A 268 -0.80 -2.36 22.38
N THR A 269 -1.76 -3.20 22.72
CA THR A 269 -1.60 -4.66 22.73
C THR A 269 -2.63 -5.41 21.89
N THR A 270 -3.75 -4.76 21.56
CA THR A 270 -4.82 -5.38 20.79
C THR A 270 -4.47 -5.47 19.31
N ASP A 271 -4.76 -6.62 18.71
CA ASP A 271 -4.77 -6.81 17.26
C ASP A 271 -6.18 -6.58 16.66
N ALA A 272 -7.16 -6.14 17.47
CA ALA A 272 -8.49 -5.76 17.01
C ALA A 272 -8.40 -4.60 16.02
N THR A 273 -9.31 -4.59 15.05
CA THR A 273 -9.46 -3.52 14.06
C THR A 273 -10.88 -2.96 14.14
N PHE A 274 -11.02 -1.69 13.80
CA PHE A 274 -12.33 -1.08 13.60
C PHE A 274 -12.74 -1.34 12.14
N SER A 275 -13.68 -2.27 11.93
CA SER A 275 -14.21 -2.50 10.59
C SER A 275 -14.94 -1.28 10.06
N LEU A 276 -14.76 -0.98 8.78
CA LEU A 276 -15.36 0.20 8.16
C LEU A 276 -16.88 0.11 8.06
N ASP A 277 -17.43 -1.09 7.90
CA ASP A 277 -18.88 -1.37 7.78
C ASP A 277 -19.60 -1.47 9.14
N VAL A 278 -18.88 -1.30 10.25
CA VAL A 278 -19.45 -1.31 11.61
C VAL A 278 -19.34 0.07 12.22
N ALA A 279 -20.46 0.75 12.41
CA ALA A 279 -20.55 2.12 12.93
C ALA A 279 -20.34 2.19 14.47
N ASN A 280 -19.28 1.56 14.99
CA ASN A 280 -18.94 1.53 16.42
C ASN A 280 -17.80 2.47 16.82
N TRP A 281 -17.51 3.45 15.96
CA TRP A 281 -16.50 4.49 16.16
C TRP A 281 -17.04 5.86 15.72
N PHE A 282 -16.48 6.93 16.29
CA PHE A 282 -16.88 8.30 15.93
C PHE A 282 -15.88 8.95 14.96
N VAL A 283 -14.60 8.99 15.31
CA VAL A 283 -13.54 9.53 14.45
C VAL A 283 -12.38 8.56 14.34
N ARG A 284 -11.76 8.55 13.17
CA ARG A 284 -10.54 7.78 12.88
C ARG A 284 -9.63 8.54 11.92
N GLU A 285 -8.37 8.18 11.87
CA GLU A 285 -7.44 8.66 10.84
C GLU A 285 -7.53 7.77 9.61
N GLU A 286 -7.62 8.40 8.43
CA GLU A 286 -7.63 7.75 7.12
C GLU A 286 -6.74 8.51 6.15
N THR A 287 -6.14 7.78 5.20
CA THR A 287 -5.42 8.38 4.08
C THR A 287 -6.38 8.57 2.92
N GLN A 288 -6.45 9.77 2.37
CA GLN A 288 -7.24 10.06 1.16
C GLN A 288 -6.40 10.81 0.13
N GLY A 289 -6.70 10.53 -1.13
CA GLY A 289 -6.09 11.20 -2.27
C GLY A 289 -7.10 11.49 -3.39
N PRO A 290 -6.65 11.98 -4.55
CA PRO A 290 -7.53 12.35 -5.65
C PRO A 290 -8.46 11.21 -6.14
N ALA A 291 -7.95 9.97 -6.18
CA ALA A 291 -8.71 8.82 -6.65
C ALA A 291 -9.82 8.35 -5.69
N ASP A 292 -9.90 8.91 -4.48
CA ASP A 292 -10.94 8.60 -3.49
C ASP A 292 -12.17 9.50 -3.65
N PHE A 293 -12.07 10.56 -4.46
CA PHE A 293 -13.13 11.55 -4.67
C PHE A 293 -13.70 12.09 -3.35
N GLY A 294 -12.80 12.56 -2.47
CA GLY A 294 -13.16 12.99 -1.12
C GLY A 294 -13.72 11.82 -0.30
N ASP A 295 -14.87 12.03 0.33
CA ASP A 295 -15.51 11.02 1.20
C ASP A 295 -16.42 10.03 0.46
N SER A 296 -16.58 10.17 -0.86
CA SER A 296 -17.55 9.39 -1.64
C SER A 296 -17.23 7.91 -1.64
N LEU A 297 -15.95 7.54 -1.86
CA LEU A 297 -15.53 6.15 -1.83
C LEU A 297 -15.64 5.57 -0.42
N LEU A 298 -15.16 6.29 0.58
CA LEU A 298 -15.19 5.84 1.97
C LEU A 298 -16.63 5.64 2.46
N SER A 299 -17.54 6.60 2.16
CA SER A 299 -18.97 6.48 2.47
C SER A 299 -19.64 5.30 1.77
N THR A 300 -19.20 4.96 0.56
CA THR A 300 -19.70 3.78 -0.15
C THR A 300 -19.25 2.48 0.52
N VAL A 301 -17.99 2.42 0.97
CA VAL A 301 -17.42 1.24 1.64
C VAL A 301 -18.03 1.05 3.03
N THR A 302 -18.22 2.13 3.78
CA THR A 302 -18.81 2.07 5.13
C THR A 302 -20.31 1.77 5.11
N GLY A 303 -21.01 2.14 4.03
CA GLY A 303 -22.47 2.06 3.96
C GLY A 303 -23.21 3.15 4.74
N TYR A 304 -22.49 4.12 5.33
CA TYR A 304 -23.03 5.32 5.99
C TYR A 304 -22.18 6.54 5.67
N LYS A 305 -22.71 7.74 5.89
CA LYS A 305 -22.04 8.98 5.49
C LYS A 305 -20.82 9.25 6.37
N ILE A 306 -19.69 9.49 5.71
CA ILE A 306 -18.45 9.99 6.31
C ILE A 306 -18.24 11.44 5.89
N THR A 307 -17.65 12.23 6.76
CA THR A 307 -17.08 13.54 6.43
C THR A 307 -15.69 13.63 7.02
N SER A 308 -14.70 13.98 6.19
CA SER A 308 -13.30 14.03 6.56
C SER A 308 -12.74 15.45 6.54
N LYS A 309 -11.72 15.67 7.37
CA LYS A 309 -10.95 16.92 7.45
C LYS A 309 -9.46 16.61 7.35
N PRO A 310 -8.71 17.28 6.46
CA PRO A 310 -7.29 17.08 6.33
C PRO A 310 -6.53 17.61 7.57
N ILE A 311 -5.59 16.81 8.05
CA ILE A 311 -4.64 17.18 9.11
C ILE A 311 -3.21 17.25 8.60
N THR A 312 -2.99 16.95 7.32
CA THR A 312 -1.69 17.14 6.66
C THR A 312 -1.86 17.79 5.29
N SER A 313 -0.80 18.43 4.83
CA SER A 313 -0.69 18.93 3.45
C SER A 313 -0.54 17.78 2.46
N ALA A 314 -0.93 17.99 1.20
CA ALA A 314 -0.75 17.01 0.13
C ALA A 314 0.63 17.20 -0.53
N TYR A 315 1.43 16.14 -0.52
CA TYR A 315 2.71 16.09 -1.23
C TYR A 315 2.78 14.88 -2.16
N LYS A 316 3.39 15.08 -3.33
CA LYS A 316 3.83 13.98 -4.19
C LYS A 316 5.17 13.47 -3.64
N THR A 317 5.16 12.31 -3.00
CA THR A 317 6.33 11.72 -2.34
C THR A 317 6.80 10.46 -3.06
N SER A 318 8.03 10.01 -2.83
CA SER A 318 8.47 8.69 -3.30
C SER A 318 7.57 7.59 -2.73
N GLY A 319 7.16 7.70 -1.47
CA GLY A 319 6.22 6.75 -0.85
C GLY A 319 4.88 6.67 -1.57
N SER A 320 4.25 7.82 -1.90
CA SER A 320 2.96 7.83 -2.61
C SER A 320 3.04 7.27 -4.04
N THR A 321 4.19 7.44 -4.71
CA THR A 321 4.40 6.88 -6.06
C THR A 321 4.69 5.38 -6.07
N GLN A 322 5.05 4.80 -4.92
CA GLN A 322 5.45 3.40 -4.77
C GLN A 322 4.41 2.54 -4.03
N VAL A 323 3.24 3.08 -3.68
CA VAL A 323 2.19 2.36 -2.93
C VAL A 323 1.78 1.07 -3.62
N ALA A 324 1.63 1.11 -4.95
CA ALA A 324 1.27 -0.04 -5.75
C ALA A 324 2.03 0.00 -7.08
N ASN A 325 2.87 -0.98 -7.28
CA ASN A 325 3.72 -1.09 -8.46
C ASN A 325 3.60 -2.49 -9.07
N PHE A 326 3.59 -2.58 -10.38
CA PHE A 326 3.84 -3.82 -11.09
C PHE A 326 5.26 -3.84 -11.64
N VAL A 327 5.94 -4.96 -11.49
CA VAL A 327 7.30 -5.18 -11.97
C VAL A 327 7.31 -6.30 -13.00
N ILE A 328 8.25 -6.23 -13.94
CA ILE A 328 8.51 -7.32 -14.88
C ILE A 328 9.72 -8.09 -14.36
N SER A 329 9.61 -9.41 -14.32
CA SER A 329 10.71 -10.28 -13.87
C SER A 329 11.97 -10.07 -14.71
N LYS A 330 13.14 -10.04 -14.07
CA LYS A 330 14.44 -10.04 -14.78
C LYS A 330 14.59 -11.24 -15.69
N THR A 331 14.03 -12.38 -15.27
CA THR A 331 14.13 -13.67 -15.98
C THR A 331 13.03 -13.89 -17.01
N SER A 332 12.00 -13.04 -17.06
CA SER A 332 10.95 -13.11 -18.09
C SER A 332 11.56 -13.10 -19.51
N LYS A 333 11.03 -13.95 -20.35
CA LYS A 333 11.36 -14.03 -21.79
C LYS A 333 10.41 -13.19 -22.65
N ASN A 334 9.35 -12.65 -22.03
CA ASN A 334 8.24 -11.95 -22.69
C ASN A 334 8.13 -10.48 -22.25
N LYS A 335 9.27 -9.80 -21.95
CA LYS A 335 9.28 -8.48 -21.33
C LYS A 335 8.51 -7.43 -22.12
N GLU A 336 8.66 -7.44 -23.45
CA GLU A 336 7.96 -6.54 -24.37
C GLU A 336 6.45 -6.78 -24.28
N LYS A 337 6.01 -8.04 -24.35
CA LYS A 337 4.59 -8.40 -24.23
C LYS A 337 4.01 -8.09 -22.85
N ALA A 338 4.78 -8.33 -21.79
CA ALA A 338 4.39 -7.95 -20.42
C ALA A 338 4.20 -6.43 -20.29
N MET A 339 5.08 -5.63 -20.92
CA MET A 339 4.94 -4.17 -20.95
C MET A 339 3.73 -3.73 -21.77
N GLU A 340 3.44 -4.35 -22.93
CA GLU A 340 2.24 -4.09 -23.72
C GLU A 340 0.97 -4.37 -22.90
N VAL A 341 0.90 -5.51 -22.19
CA VAL A 341 -0.24 -5.86 -21.33
C VAL A 341 -0.42 -4.85 -20.20
N LEU A 342 0.65 -4.48 -19.48
CA LEU A 342 0.59 -3.46 -18.43
C LEU A 342 0.19 -2.09 -18.99
N THR A 343 0.64 -1.74 -20.20
CA THR A 343 0.24 -0.51 -20.89
C THR A 343 -1.25 -0.53 -21.19
N LEU A 344 -1.78 -1.63 -21.74
CA LEU A 344 -3.22 -1.76 -22.02
C LEU A 344 -4.07 -1.65 -20.76
N ILE A 345 -3.69 -2.31 -19.67
CA ILE A 345 -4.41 -2.20 -18.38
C ILE A 345 -4.50 -0.73 -17.93
N ASN A 346 -3.48 0.08 -18.22
CA ASN A 346 -3.39 1.46 -17.77
C ASN A 346 -3.90 2.50 -18.79
N THR A 347 -4.21 2.09 -20.02
CA THR A 347 -4.61 3.03 -21.10
C THR A 347 -5.91 2.65 -21.82
N ASN A 348 -6.45 1.45 -21.59
CA ASN A 348 -7.70 1.01 -22.17
C ASN A 348 -8.82 1.02 -21.12
N PRO A 349 -9.78 1.99 -21.21
CA PRO A 349 -10.87 2.09 -20.22
C PRO A 349 -11.77 0.85 -20.19
N GLU A 350 -12.09 0.23 -21.32
CA GLU A 350 -12.95 -0.96 -21.35
C GLU A 350 -12.32 -2.12 -20.58
N LEU A 351 -11.02 -2.36 -20.80
CA LEU A 351 -10.27 -3.40 -20.10
C LEU A 351 -10.23 -3.15 -18.59
N LEU A 352 -9.81 -1.95 -18.17
CA LEU A 352 -9.65 -1.68 -16.75
C LEU A 352 -10.98 -1.64 -16.01
N ASN A 353 -12.01 -1.03 -16.57
CA ASN A 353 -13.33 -0.99 -15.95
C ASN A 353 -13.98 -2.38 -15.86
N GLY A 354 -13.74 -3.25 -16.85
CA GLY A 354 -14.14 -4.65 -16.80
C GLY A 354 -13.51 -5.42 -15.65
N LEU A 355 -12.25 -5.16 -15.33
CA LEU A 355 -11.54 -5.77 -14.18
C LEU A 355 -12.01 -5.18 -12.84
N VAL A 356 -12.15 -3.86 -12.75
CA VAL A 356 -12.41 -3.14 -11.49
C VAL A 356 -13.90 -3.10 -11.13
N PHE A 357 -14.78 -2.97 -12.09
CA PHE A 357 -16.24 -2.97 -11.82
C PHE A 357 -16.89 -4.32 -12.11
N GLY A 358 -16.23 -5.18 -12.89
CA GLY A 358 -16.78 -6.47 -13.30
C GLY A 358 -17.74 -6.38 -14.49
N PRO A 359 -18.57 -7.41 -14.75
CA PRO A 359 -19.39 -7.46 -15.93
C PRO A 359 -20.55 -6.44 -15.92
N GLU A 360 -20.69 -5.71 -17.06
CA GLU A 360 -21.83 -4.83 -17.31
C GLU A 360 -23.16 -5.61 -17.28
N GLY A 361 -24.21 -4.99 -16.77
CA GLY A 361 -25.52 -5.58 -16.60
C GLY A 361 -25.67 -6.50 -15.37
N VAL A 362 -24.57 -6.82 -14.68
CA VAL A 362 -24.53 -7.61 -13.43
C VAL A 362 -24.05 -6.78 -12.26
N ASN A 363 -22.86 -6.19 -12.40
CA ASN A 363 -22.24 -5.39 -11.36
C ASN A 363 -22.54 -3.89 -11.52
N TRP A 364 -22.74 -3.44 -12.75
CA TRP A 364 -22.98 -2.04 -13.08
C TRP A 364 -23.74 -1.91 -14.41
N GLU A 365 -24.29 -0.75 -14.63
CA GLU A 365 -24.89 -0.32 -15.90
C GLU A 365 -24.45 1.10 -16.25
N LYS A 366 -24.44 1.45 -17.53
CA LYS A 366 -24.11 2.80 -17.97
C LYS A 366 -25.18 3.79 -17.51
N ASP A 367 -24.74 4.95 -17.03
CA ASP A 367 -25.63 6.07 -16.80
C ASP A 367 -25.94 6.73 -18.15
N PRO A 368 -27.20 6.75 -18.59
CA PRO A 368 -27.56 7.33 -19.88
C PRO A 368 -27.34 8.86 -19.94
N SER A 369 -27.11 9.52 -18.79
CA SER A 369 -26.91 10.97 -18.71
C SER A 369 -25.47 11.40 -19.00
N ALA A 370 -24.48 10.50 -18.91
CA ALA A 370 -23.07 10.83 -19.13
C ALA A 370 -22.24 9.62 -19.57
N GLU A 371 -21.35 9.81 -20.55
CA GLU A 371 -20.58 8.74 -21.20
C GLU A 371 -19.63 8.01 -20.24
N ASN A 372 -19.07 8.72 -19.26
CA ASN A 372 -18.09 8.18 -18.31
C ASN A 372 -18.68 7.86 -16.92
N ARG A 373 -20.02 7.84 -16.78
CA ARG A 373 -20.69 7.53 -15.51
C ARG A 373 -21.40 6.19 -15.57
N ILE A 374 -21.40 5.53 -14.42
CA ILE A 374 -22.05 4.25 -14.22
C ILE A 374 -22.86 4.26 -12.92
N LYS A 375 -23.88 3.43 -12.91
CA LYS A 375 -24.63 3.09 -11.71
C LYS A 375 -24.25 1.70 -11.23
N LEU A 376 -23.92 1.58 -9.97
CA LEU A 376 -23.60 0.29 -9.36
C LEU A 376 -24.87 -0.53 -9.13
N LEU A 377 -24.79 -1.83 -9.42
CA LEU A 377 -25.87 -2.81 -9.23
C LEU A 377 -25.55 -3.77 -8.06
N ASP A 378 -26.51 -4.60 -7.66
CA ASP A 378 -26.38 -5.53 -6.53
C ASP A 378 -25.26 -6.57 -6.71
N GLY A 379 -24.83 -6.84 -7.93
CA GLY A 379 -23.69 -7.72 -8.23
C GLY A 379 -22.34 -7.13 -7.86
N TYR A 380 -22.22 -5.80 -7.71
CA TYR A 380 -20.98 -5.13 -7.34
C TYR A 380 -20.69 -5.33 -5.86
N LYS A 381 -19.71 -6.20 -5.57
CA LYS A 381 -19.28 -6.53 -4.20
C LYS A 381 -17.75 -6.56 -4.15
N GLY A 382 -17.19 -6.47 -2.95
CA GLY A 382 -15.73 -6.51 -2.76
C GLY A 382 -15.06 -7.77 -3.31
N ASP A 383 -15.79 -8.90 -3.33
CA ASP A 383 -15.31 -10.20 -3.76
C ASP A 383 -15.72 -10.60 -5.19
N THR A 384 -16.31 -9.69 -5.97
CA THR A 384 -16.70 -9.90 -7.39
C THR A 384 -15.99 -8.98 -8.37
N ARG A 385 -14.87 -8.39 -7.98
CA ARG A 385 -14.09 -7.42 -8.75
C ARG A 385 -12.64 -7.37 -8.30
N MET A 386 -11.75 -6.84 -9.13
CA MET A 386 -10.41 -6.46 -8.69
C MET A 386 -10.45 -5.09 -8.00
N SER A 387 -9.55 -4.86 -7.05
CA SER A 387 -9.45 -3.58 -6.35
C SER A 387 -8.75 -2.53 -7.20
N ALA A 388 -9.37 -1.34 -7.38
CA ALA A 388 -8.81 -0.27 -8.22
C ALA A 388 -7.38 0.14 -7.80
N TRP A 389 -7.13 0.27 -6.49
CA TRP A 389 -5.87 0.79 -5.95
C TRP A 389 -4.64 -0.09 -6.25
N ASN A 390 -4.83 -1.37 -6.62
CA ASN A 390 -3.75 -2.30 -6.98
C ASN A 390 -3.96 -2.99 -8.32
N THR A 391 -4.68 -2.37 -9.25
CA THR A 391 -4.95 -2.96 -10.58
C THR A 391 -4.41 -2.10 -11.72
N GLY A 392 -4.75 -0.79 -11.77
CA GLY A 392 -4.32 0.05 -12.88
C GLY A 392 -4.63 1.54 -12.68
N ASN A 393 -4.71 2.27 -13.79
CA ASN A 393 -4.86 3.72 -13.80
C ASN A 393 -6.27 4.18 -13.37
N SER A 394 -6.41 4.66 -12.15
CA SER A 394 -7.70 5.15 -11.62
C SER A 394 -8.28 6.35 -12.38
N GLN A 395 -7.47 7.08 -13.17
CA GLN A 395 -7.93 8.24 -13.93
C GLN A 395 -8.80 7.86 -15.15
N ILE A 396 -8.75 6.60 -15.60
CA ILE A 396 -9.59 6.10 -16.70
C ILE A 396 -10.77 5.24 -16.20
N LEU A 397 -10.98 5.17 -14.90
CA LEU A 397 -12.13 4.49 -14.32
C LEU A 397 -13.40 5.32 -14.55
N TYR A 398 -14.52 4.62 -14.73
CA TYR A 398 -15.82 5.26 -14.73
C TYR A 398 -16.14 5.85 -13.37
N ILE A 399 -16.86 6.97 -13.38
CA ILE A 399 -17.33 7.65 -12.19
C ILE A 399 -18.65 7.02 -11.76
N THR A 400 -18.74 6.56 -10.54
CA THR A 400 -19.96 5.93 -10.02
C THR A 400 -21.04 6.97 -9.70
N ASP A 401 -22.29 6.54 -9.64
CA ASP A 401 -23.45 7.37 -9.24
C ASP A 401 -23.36 7.93 -7.81
N LYS A 402 -22.38 7.49 -7.03
CA LYS A 402 -22.12 7.99 -5.66
C LYS A 402 -21.17 9.18 -5.62
N VAL A 403 -20.43 9.44 -6.68
CA VAL A 403 -19.47 10.54 -6.81
C VAL A 403 -20.13 11.73 -7.48
N THR A 404 -20.15 12.88 -6.82
CA THR A 404 -20.71 14.11 -7.37
C THR A 404 -19.70 14.84 -8.27
N ASP A 405 -20.17 15.78 -9.10
CA ASP A 405 -19.28 16.64 -9.91
C ASP A 405 -18.41 17.53 -9.01
N GLU A 406 -18.89 17.89 -7.83
CA GLU A 406 -18.11 18.64 -6.84
C GLU A 406 -16.96 17.80 -6.29
N ASP A 407 -17.17 16.50 -6.04
CA ASP A 407 -16.11 15.60 -5.58
C ASP A 407 -15.04 15.42 -6.65
N VAL A 408 -15.44 15.29 -7.92
CA VAL A 408 -14.49 15.24 -9.06
C VAL A 408 -13.65 16.50 -9.10
N LYS A 409 -14.29 17.67 -9.02
CA LYS A 409 -13.59 18.96 -9.02
C LYS A 409 -12.61 19.10 -7.86
N LYS A 410 -13.00 18.70 -6.65
CA LYS A 410 -12.11 18.70 -5.48
C LYS A 410 -10.91 17.78 -5.66
N ALA A 411 -11.11 16.61 -6.26
CA ALA A 411 -10.03 15.67 -6.58
C ALA A 411 -9.02 16.28 -7.58
N GLU A 412 -9.51 16.96 -8.62
CA GLU A 412 -8.68 17.67 -9.59
C GLU A 412 -7.91 18.84 -8.93
N GLU A 413 -8.57 19.61 -8.08
CA GLU A 413 -7.96 20.72 -7.33
C GLU A 413 -6.87 20.21 -6.38
N LEU A 414 -7.11 19.10 -5.68
CA LEU A 414 -6.13 18.46 -4.80
C LEU A 414 -4.89 18.04 -5.59
N LEU A 415 -5.07 17.37 -6.72
CA LEU A 415 -3.97 16.92 -7.56
C LEU A 415 -3.17 18.10 -8.14
N ALA A 416 -3.86 19.13 -8.63
CA ALA A 416 -3.24 20.32 -9.21
C ALA A 416 -2.50 21.18 -8.17
N GLY A 417 -2.98 21.21 -6.92
CA GLY A 417 -2.38 21.95 -5.82
C GLY A 417 -1.27 21.23 -5.08
N ALA A 418 -1.07 19.94 -5.34
CA ALA A 418 -0.09 19.15 -4.63
C ALA A 418 1.35 19.48 -5.07
N GLU A 419 2.21 19.77 -4.10
CA GLU A 419 3.63 20.04 -4.31
C GLU A 419 4.46 18.76 -4.40
N GLU A 420 5.54 18.78 -5.20
CA GLU A 420 6.53 17.71 -5.17
C GLU A 420 7.40 17.83 -3.91
N SER A 421 7.54 16.72 -3.19
CA SER A 421 8.49 16.66 -2.07
C SER A 421 9.93 16.87 -2.55
N PRO A 422 10.79 17.56 -1.78
CA PRO A 422 12.22 17.59 -2.06
C PRO A 422 12.87 16.20 -2.05
N LEU A 423 12.24 15.21 -1.41
CA LEU A 423 12.70 13.82 -1.39
C LEU A 423 12.20 12.99 -2.56
N LEU A 424 11.35 13.53 -3.43
CA LEU A 424 10.83 12.76 -4.56
C LEU A 424 11.96 12.26 -5.46
N GLY A 425 12.09 10.92 -5.55
CA GLY A 425 13.18 10.21 -6.22
C GLY A 425 14.35 9.83 -5.31
N PHE A 426 14.38 10.29 -4.05
CA PHE A 426 15.35 9.79 -3.08
C PHE A 426 15.00 8.38 -2.61
N ASN A 427 15.97 7.47 -2.71
CA ASN A 427 15.85 6.08 -2.28
C ASN A 427 17.04 5.74 -1.38
N PHE A 428 16.82 5.63 -0.08
CA PHE A 428 17.89 5.29 0.86
C PHE A 428 18.37 3.85 0.65
N ASN A 429 19.64 3.68 0.34
CA ASN A 429 20.28 2.36 0.26
C ASN A 429 20.80 1.94 1.64
N ALA A 430 20.12 0.95 2.23
CA ALA A 430 20.42 0.45 3.57
C ALA A 430 21.57 -0.58 3.62
N ASP A 431 22.17 -0.97 2.50
CA ASP A 431 23.11 -2.12 2.43
C ASP A 431 24.30 -1.99 3.38
N ALA A 432 24.86 -0.78 3.50
CA ALA A 432 26.02 -0.52 4.35
C ALA A 432 25.71 -0.52 5.86
N VAL A 433 24.43 -0.41 6.24
CA VAL A 433 24.00 -0.20 7.64
C VAL A 433 22.88 -1.13 8.09
N LYS A 434 22.70 -2.28 7.45
CA LYS A 434 21.61 -3.24 7.74
C LYS A 434 21.60 -3.73 9.18
N THR A 435 22.78 -4.03 9.72
CA THR A 435 22.92 -4.51 11.12
C THR A 435 22.54 -3.41 12.09
N GLU A 436 22.98 -2.19 11.82
CA GLU A 436 22.71 -1.01 12.61
C GLU A 436 21.21 -0.68 12.61
N ILE A 437 20.55 -0.76 11.46
CA ILE A 437 19.09 -0.59 11.33
C ILE A 437 18.35 -1.62 12.21
N THR A 438 18.77 -2.89 12.17
CA THR A 438 18.15 -3.93 13.02
C THR A 438 18.29 -3.61 14.52
N SER A 439 19.45 -3.09 14.94
CA SER A 439 19.65 -2.67 16.34
C SER A 439 18.72 -1.53 16.73
N ILE A 440 18.55 -0.52 15.86
CA ILE A 440 17.62 0.59 16.09
C ILE A 440 16.17 0.09 16.15
N GLN A 441 15.76 -0.74 15.21
CA GLN A 441 14.40 -1.31 15.19
C GLN A 441 14.09 -2.12 16.45
N ASN A 442 15.05 -2.85 16.98
CA ASN A 442 14.90 -3.59 18.25
C ASN A 442 14.67 -2.67 19.45
N ILE A 443 15.24 -1.46 19.45
CA ILE A 443 14.98 -0.47 20.49
C ILE A 443 13.60 0.16 20.25
N MET A 444 13.34 0.63 19.03
CA MET A 444 12.08 1.29 18.67
C MET A 444 10.87 0.41 18.96
N SER A 445 10.92 -0.86 18.63
CA SER A 445 9.81 -1.81 18.83
C SER A 445 9.40 -1.99 20.30
N GLN A 446 10.28 -1.71 21.27
CA GLN A 446 9.97 -1.78 22.70
C GLN A 446 9.08 -0.61 23.16
N TYR A 447 9.06 0.49 22.42
CA TYR A 447 8.39 1.73 22.78
C TYR A 447 7.26 2.14 21.83
N ALA A 448 7.40 1.82 20.53
CA ALA A 448 6.59 2.38 19.46
C ALA A 448 5.08 2.22 19.71
N ALA A 449 4.61 1.01 20.02
CA ALA A 449 3.18 0.78 20.23
C ALA A 449 2.64 1.61 21.41
N SER A 450 3.35 1.64 22.54
CA SER A 450 2.88 2.34 23.74
C SER A 450 2.95 3.86 23.59
N ILE A 451 3.96 4.39 22.92
CA ILE A 451 4.08 5.84 22.66
C ILE A 451 2.99 6.27 21.64
N ASN A 452 2.89 5.57 20.52
CA ASN A 452 1.97 5.95 19.42
C ASN A 452 0.49 5.81 19.81
N THR A 453 0.16 4.90 20.72
CA THR A 453 -1.22 4.75 21.22
C THR A 453 -1.51 5.58 22.47
N GLY A 454 -0.51 6.33 22.95
CA GLY A 454 -0.64 7.20 24.13
C GLY A 454 -0.77 6.44 25.46
N THR A 455 -0.53 5.12 25.49
CA THR A 455 -0.65 4.32 26.74
C THR A 455 0.43 4.66 27.75
N VAL A 456 1.52 5.29 27.33
CA VAL A 456 2.57 5.87 28.17
C VAL A 456 2.70 7.36 27.93
N ASP A 457 3.18 8.09 28.94
CA ASP A 457 3.47 9.52 28.82
C ASP A 457 4.68 9.71 27.87
N PRO A 458 4.50 10.42 26.73
CA PRO A 458 5.58 10.63 25.79
C PRO A 458 6.72 11.49 26.37
N ASP A 459 6.42 12.41 27.31
CA ASP A 459 7.46 13.22 27.95
C ASP A 459 8.37 12.42 28.92
N VAL A 460 7.99 11.17 29.23
CA VAL A 460 8.80 10.22 30.00
C VAL A 460 9.42 9.17 29.09
N ALA A 461 8.61 8.52 28.25
CA ALA A 461 9.03 7.38 27.44
C ALA A 461 9.96 7.76 26.29
N VAL A 462 9.73 8.92 25.64
CA VAL A 462 10.56 9.37 24.52
C VAL A 462 11.99 9.70 24.98
N PRO A 463 12.24 10.49 26.04
CA PRO A 463 13.61 10.70 26.53
C PRO A 463 14.33 9.41 26.93
N GLU A 464 13.61 8.44 27.51
CA GLU A 464 14.20 7.13 27.83
C GLU A 464 14.61 6.36 26.56
N MET A 465 13.75 6.33 25.56
CA MET A 465 14.01 5.71 24.27
C MET A 465 15.19 6.39 23.56
N LEU A 466 15.19 7.72 23.49
CA LEU A 466 16.26 8.50 22.84
C LEU A 466 17.60 8.24 23.53
N LYS A 467 17.65 8.21 24.85
CA LYS A 467 18.87 7.87 25.59
C LYS A 467 19.43 6.50 25.20
N LYS A 468 18.56 5.50 24.96
CA LYS A 468 19.01 4.18 24.50
C LYS A 468 19.51 4.23 23.05
N LEU A 469 18.82 4.95 22.17
CA LEU A 469 19.24 5.11 20.77
C LEU A 469 20.59 5.83 20.66
N GLU A 470 20.75 6.94 21.37
CA GLU A 470 21.99 7.76 21.34
C GLU A 470 23.21 7.05 21.96
N ALA A 471 22.98 6.12 22.90
CA ALA A 471 24.03 5.29 23.46
C ALA A 471 24.57 4.24 22.46
N GLU A 472 23.82 3.98 21.38
CA GLU A 472 24.20 3.02 20.34
C GLU A 472 24.95 3.72 19.20
N GLU A 473 26.15 3.24 18.88
CA GLU A 473 26.90 3.71 17.70
C GLU A 473 26.11 3.50 16.41
N SER A 474 25.24 2.50 16.38
CA SER A 474 24.33 2.18 15.28
C SER A 474 23.43 3.36 14.88
N TYR A 475 22.88 4.09 15.84
CA TYR A 475 22.03 5.25 15.59
C TYR A 475 22.76 6.34 14.82
N LYS A 476 23.98 6.67 15.27
CA LYS A 476 24.82 7.68 14.63
C LYS A 476 25.22 7.27 13.21
N LYS A 477 25.66 6.02 13.03
CA LYS A 477 26.05 5.49 11.72
C LYS A 477 24.93 5.54 10.69
N VAL A 478 23.70 5.12 11.06
CA VAL A 478 22.56 5.16 10.14
C VAL A 478 22.19 6.60 9.80
N LYS A 479 22.18 7.51 10.79
CA LYS A 479 21.90 8.94 10.55
C LYS A 479 22.92 9.57 9.61
N GLU A 480 24.20 9.32 9.83
CA GLU A 480 25.30 9.84 9.01
C GLU A 480 25.26 9.28 7.58
N GLU A 481 25.01 7.98 7.41
CA GLU A 481 24.90 7.37 6.08
C GLU A 481 23.66 7.89 5.33
N MET A 482 22.52 8.03 6.00
CA MET A 482 21.32 8.60 5.39
C MET A 482 21.54 10.07 5.00
N GLN A 483 22.15 10.90 5.86
CA GLN A 483 22.47 12.29 5.53
C GLN A 483 23.42 12.38 4.35
N LYS A 484 24.46 11.56 4.33
CA LYS A 484 25.43 11.53 3.21
C LYS A 484 24.74 11.21 1.89
N GLN A 485 23.93 10.15 1.83
CA GLN A 485 23.20 9.77 0.61
C GLN A 485 22.21 10.85 0.20
N TYR A 486 21.56 11.51 1.16
CA TYR A 486 20.64 12.60 0.89
C TYR A 486 21.37 13.85 0.37
N ASP A 487 22.53 14.21 0.94
CA ASP A 487 23.37 15.30 0.45
C ASP A 487 23.84 15.04 -1.00
N GLU A 488 24.24 13.79 -1.31
CA GLU A 488 24.61 13.36 -2.67
C GLU A 488 23.42 13.47 -3.63
N PHE A 489 22.21 13.07 -3.20
CA PHE A 489 21.00 13.20 -3.99
C PHE A 489 20.68 14.67 -4.29
N LEU A 490 20.71 15.55 -3.27
CA LEU A 490 20.45 16.98 -3.43
C LEU A 490 21.46 17.67 -4.36
N ALA A 491 22.72 17.26 -4.32
CA ALA A 491 23.77 17.80 -5.19
C ALA A 491 23.62 17.42 -6.67
N ASN A 492 22.86 16.34 -6.96
CA ASN A 492 22.62 15.83 -8.31
C ASN A 492 21.21 16.15 -8.85
N LYS A 493 20.38 16.84 -8.05
CA LYS A 493 19.02 17.26 -8.40
C LYS A 493 19.05 18.57 -9.19
#